data_671a0562e15482e2e6e6383e02c83d20
#
_entry.id   671a0562e15482e2e6e6383e02c83d20
#
_cell.length_a   1.000
_cell.length_b   1.000
_cell.length_c   1.000
_cell.angle_alpha   90.00
_cell.angle_beta   90.00
_cell.angle_gamma   90.00
#
_symmetry.space_group_name_H-M   'P 1'
#
loop_
_entity.id
_entity.type
_entity.pdbx_description
1 polymer ?
#
loop_
_entity_poly.entity_id
_entity_poly.type
_entity_poly.pdbx_seq_one_letter_code
_entity_poly.pdbx_strand_id
1 'polypeptide(L)'
;MESIFIPERLKIIRENRGLNKAEAARLLGLSKMGYLRYESAARTPSHQIIVFMAQKLGTSPEYLTGKTDNPEPNEYVISKSDDSALFALITDMIDIKNPVRNRLLAYYKKLKADFDQ
;
A
#
# COMPACT_ATOMS: atom_id res chain seq x y z
N MET A 1 -24.23 1.06 9.27
CA MET A 1 -24.15 0.24 8.06
C MET A 1 -22.80 -0.41 7.98
N GLU A 2 -22.78 -1.72 7.81
CA GLU A 2 -21.54 -2.43 7.66
C GLU A 2 -20.89 -2.12 6.31
N SER A 3 -19.56 -1.99 6.31
CA SER A 3 -18.79 -1.81 5.09
C SER A 3 -18.78 -3.13 4.33
N ILE A 4 -19.05 -3.09 3.04
CA ILE A 4 -19.06 -4.27 2.19
C ILE A 4 -17.70 -4.37 1.50
N PHE A 5 -16.95 -5.41 1.82
CA PHE A 5 -15.69 -5.70 1.14
C PHE A 5 -15.96 -6.09 -0.32
N ILE A 6 -15.19 -5.52 -1.24
CA ILE A 6 -15.34 -5.79 -2.66
C ILE A 6 -14.10 -6.57 -3.16
N PRO A 7 -14.22 -7.90 -3.34
CA PRO A 7 -13.08 -8.73 -3.74
C PRO A 7 -12.42 -8.29 -5.04
N GLU A 8 -13.19 -7.78 -5.99
CA GLU A 8 -12.66 -7.30 -7.26
C GLU A 8 -11.65 -6.16 -7.07
N ARG A 9 -11.86 -5.30 -6.08
CA ARG A 9 -10.94 -4.20 -5.80
C ARG A 9 -9.63 -4.67 -5.19
N LEU A 10 -9.66 -5.76 -4.42
CA LEU A 10 -8.44 -6.40 -3.94
C LEU A 10 -7.62 -6.92 -5.12
N LYS A 11 -8.26 -7.56 -6.07
CA LYS A 11 -7.62 -8.04 -7.29
C LYS A 11 -7.01 -6.89 -8.10
N ILE A 12 -7.77 -5.81 -8.29
CA ILE A 12 -7.30 -4.63 -9.04
C ILE A 12 -6.03 -4.05 -8.40
N ILE A 13 -6.03 -3.87 -7.09
CA ILE A 13 -4.86 -3.33 -6.38
C ILE A 13 -3.67 -4.27 -6.49
N ARG A 14 -3.89 -5.58 -6.33
CA ARG A 14 -2.83 -6.58 -6.49
C ARG A 14 -2.19 -6.48 -7.88
N GLU A 15 -3.01 -6.47 -8.92
CA GLU A 15 -2.53 -6.40 -10.30
C GLU A 15 -1.81 -5.07 -10.57
N ASN A 16 -2.33 -3.96 -10.05
CA ASN A 16 -1.68 -2.66 -10.19
C ASN A 16 -0.31 -2.61 -9.53
N ARG A 17 -0.07 -3.42 -8.52
CA ARG A 17 1.24 -3.53 -7.86
C ARG A 17 2.16 -4.54 -8.57
N GLY A 18 1.68 -5.19 -9.63
CA GLY A 18 2.47 -6.19 -10.37
C GLY A 18 2.67 -7.49 -9.60
N LEU A 19 1.79 -7.79 -8.64
CA LEU A 19 1.92 -8.97 -7.80
C LEU A 19 1.03 -10.10 -8.32
N ASN A 20 1.57 -11.33 -8.33
CA ASN A 20 0.72 -12.50 -8.50
C ASN A 20 0.09 -12.87 -7.16
N LYS A 21 -0.83 -13.84 -7.17
CA LYS A 21 -1.58 -14.21 -5.96
C LYS A 21 -0.68 -14.74 -4.84
N ALA A 22 0.34 -15.51 -5.18
CA ALA A 22 1.29 -16.03 -4.19
C ALA A 22 2.12 -14.91 -3.57
N GLU A 23 2.55 -13.94 -4.38
CA GLU A 23 3.32 -12.80 -3.90
C GLU A 23 2.48 -11.92 -2.98
N ALA A 24 1.22 -11.66 -3.35
CA ALA A 24 0.30 -10.91 -2.50
C ALA A 24 0.06 -11.62 -1.17
N ALA A 25 -0.14 -12.93 -1.20
CA ALA A 25 -0.31 -13.73 0.02
C ALA A 25 0.90 -13.59 0.95
N ARG A 26 2.11 -13.68 0.40
CA ARG A 26 3.34 -13.53 1.21
C ARG A 26 3.45 -12.13 1.81
N LEU A 27 3.15 -11.11 1.01
CA LEU A 27 3.17 -9.73 1.49
C LEU A 27 2.22 -9.53 2.69
N LEU A 28 1.07 -10.19 2.64
CA LEU A 28 0.05 -10.07 3.67
C LEU A 28 0.22 -11.09 4.82
N GLY A 29 1.24 -11.93 4.75
CA GLY A 29 1.46 -12.94 5.78
C GLY A 29 0.41 -14.05 5.78
N LEU A 30 -0.20 -14.31 4.63
CA LEU A 30 -1.25 -15.31 4.48
C LEU A 30 -0.75 -16.50 3.67
N SER A 31 -1.39 -17.67 3.85
CA SER A 31 -1.21 -18.76 2.91
C SER A 31 -1.84 -18.37 1.56
N LYS A 32 -1.36 -18.99 0.48
CA LYS A 32 -1.96 -18.73 -0.84
C LYS A 32 -3.44 -19.03 -0.85
N MET A 33 -3.85 -20.13 -0.25
CA MET A 33 -5.26 -20.51 -0.16
C MET A 33 -6.08 -19.50 0.65
N GLY A 34 -5.53 -19.01 1.78
CA GLY A 34 -6.19 -17.99 2.59
C GLY A 34 -6.41 -16.71 1.82
N TYR A 35 -5.41 -16.29 1.05
CA TYR A 35 -5.53 -15.11 0.19
C TYR A 35 -6.57 -15.33 -0.91
N LEU A 36 -6.53 -16.49 -1.59
CA LEU A 36 -7.46 -16.79 -2.66
C LEU A 36 -8.91 -16.75 -2.22
N ARG A 37 -9.21 -17.16 -0.99
CA ARG A 37 -10.57 -17.11 -0.45
C ARG A 37 -11.10 -15.69 -0.36
N TYR A 38 -10.24 -14.72 -0.04
CA TYR A 38 -10.66 -13.31 -0.01
C TYR A 38 -10.94 -12.79 -1.42
N GLU A 39 -10.09 -13.10 -2.38
CA GLU A 39 -10.25 -12.61 -3.74
C GLU A 39 -11.41 -13.29 -4.49
N SER A 40 -11.75 -14.53 -4.13
CA SER A 40 -12.84 -15.28 -4.72
C SER A 40 -14.19 -15.07 -4.04
N ALA A 41 -14.24 -14.27 -2.99
CA ALA A 41 -15.43 -14.03 -2.16
C ALA A 41 -15.84 -15.24 -1.32
N ALA A 42 -15.02 -16.30 -1.25
CA ALA A 42 -15.30 -17.46 -0.40
C ALA A 42 -15.21 -17.11 1.08
N ARG A 43 -14.49 -16.06 1.42
CA ARG A 43 -14.36 -15.58 2.79
C ARG A 43 -14.31 -14.05 2.80
N THR A 44 -15.03 -13.44 3.75
CA THR A 44 -15.03 -12.00 3.92
C THR A 44 -14.03 -11.61 5.01
N PRO A 45 -13.08 -10.71 4.72
CA PRO A 45 -12.12 -10.28 5.75
C PRO A 45 -12.80 -9.40 6.80
N SER A 46 -12.29 -9.46 8.03
CA SER A 46 -12.71 -8.54 9.08
C SER A 46 -12.26 -7.11 8.73
N HIS A 47 -12.83 -6.12 9.41
CA HIS A 47 -12.40 -4.73 9.22
C HIS A 47 -10.90 -4.55 9.50
N GLN A 48 -10.38 -5.19 10.53
CA GLN A 48 -8.97 -5.13 10.87
C GLN A 48 -8.09 -5.68 9.74
N ILE A 49 -8.51 -6.76 9.11
CA ILE A 49 -7.80 -7.35 7.98
C ILE A 49 -7.87 -6.43 6.76
N ILE A 50 -9.02 -5.80 6.53
CA ILE A 50 -9.17 -4.82 5.43
C ILE A 50 -8.19 -3.66 5.61
N VAL A 51 -8.10 -3.10 6.82
CA VAL A 51 -7.16 -2.01 7.11
C VAL A 51 -5.72 -2.48 6.87
N PHE A 52 -5.38 -3.68 7.36
CA PHE A 52 -4.04 -4.24 7.18
C PHE A 52 -3.70 -4.45 5.70
N MET A 53 -4.62 -5.03 4.93
CA MET A 53 -4.42 -5.21 3.49
C MET A 53 -4.22 -3.88 2.77
N ALA A 54 -5.02 -2.88 3.12
CA ALA A 54 -4.92 -1.56 2.52
C ALA A 54 -3.54 -0.93 2.77
N GLN A 55 -3.05 -1.01 4.00
CA GLN A 55 -1.73 -0.49 4.36
C GLN A 55 -0.60 -1.18 3.58
N LYS A 56 -0.66 -2.50 3.50
CA LYS A 56 0.39 -3.27 2.84
C LYS A 56 0.37 -3.13 1.31
N LEU A 57 -0.81 -2.98 0.73
CA LEU A 57 -0.96 -2.86 -0.72
C LEU A 57 -0.95 -1.42 -1.23
N GLY A 58 -0.87 -0.44 -0.33
CA GLY A 58 -0.79 0.97 -0.72
C GLY A 58 -2.12 1.51 -1.24
N THR A 59 -3.22 1.16 -0.59
CA THR A 59 -4.54 1.69 -0.88
C THR A 59 -5.25 2.06 0.42
N SER A 60 -6.55 2.33 0.38
CA SER A 60 -7.34 2.69 1.55
C SER A 60 -8.42 1.66 1.83
N PRO A 61 -8.83 1.52 3.12
CA PRO A 61 -10.01 0.69 3.44
C PRO A 61 -11.26 1.17 2.72
N GLU A 62 -11.38 2.46 2.51
CA GLU A 62 -12.52 3.06 1.81
C GLU A 62 -12.61 2.56 0.37
N TYR A 63 -11.48 2.43 -0.31
CA TYR A 63 -11.46 1.88 -1.67
C TYR A 63 -11.89 0.41 -1.68
N LEU A 64 -11.34 -0.39 -0.76
CA LEU A 64 -11.63 -1.83 -0.71
C LEU A 64 -13.08 -2.13 -0.31
N THR A 65 -13.79 -1.17 0.29
CA THR A 65 -15.17 -1.32 0.71
C THR A 65 -16.16 -0.49 -0.11
N GLY A 66 -15.68 0.13 -1.21
CA GLY A 66 -16.55 0.85 -2.14
C GLY A 66 -16.98 2.23 -1.69
N LYS A 67 -16.42 2.77 -0.63
CA LYS A 67 -16.75 4.12 -0.15
C LYS A 67 -16.13 5.21 -1.01
N THR A 68 -15.09 4.90 -1.75
CA THR A 68 -14.46 5.81 -2.70
C THR A 68 -14.02 5.02 -3.92
N ASP A 69 -13.98 5.66 -5.07
CA ASP A 69 -13.43 5.06 -6.31
C ASP A 69 -11.95 5.39 -6.48
N ASN A 70 -11.39 6.23 -5.60
CA ASN A 70 -9.97 6.57 -5.64
C ASN A 70 -9.14 5.50 -4.92
N PRO A 71 -8.27 4.77 -5.64
CA PRO A 71 -7.45 3.72 -5.03
C PRO A 71 -6.26 4.23 -4.24
N GLU A 72 -5.93 5.53 -4.30
CA GLU A 72 -4.77 6.07 -3.62
C GLU A 72 -4.99 6.14 -2.11
N PRO A 73 -3.95 5.85 -1.31
CA PRO A 73 -4.06 5.94 0.14
C PRO A 73 -3.94 7.39 0.61
N ASN A 74 -4.51 7.68 1.79
CA ASN A 74 -4.32 8.97 2.45
C ASN A 74 -3.03 9.00 3.29
N GLU A 75 -2.50 7.82 3.62
CA GLU A 75 -1.31 7.69 4.46
C GLU A 75 -0.55 6.41 4.10
N TYR A 76 0.73 6.41 4.41
CA TYR A 76 1.57 5.22 4.31
C TYR A 76 2.11 4.88 5.68
N VAL A 77 2.11 3.60 6.02
CA VAL A 77 2.72 3.09 7.25
C VAL A 77 4.01 2.38 6.87
N ILE A 78 5.14 2.91 7.34
CA ILE A 78 6.46 2.39 7.01
C ILE A 78 7.18 1.98 8.28
N SER A 79 7.55 0.70 8.36
CA SER A 79 8.25 0.15 9.52
C SER A 79 9.73 -0.04 9.22
N LYS A 80 10.55 0.21 10.22
CA LYS A 80 12.01 -0.02 10.15
C LYS A 80 12.33 -1.47 9.79
N SER A 81 11.52 -2.41 10.26
CA SER A 81 11.72 -3.84 10.01
C SER A 81 11.38 -4.26 8.58
N ASP A 82 10.50 -3.52 7.90
CA ASP A 82 10.08 -3.85 6.54
C ASP A 82 11.10 -3.38 5.50
N ASP A 83 11.59 -2.14 5.66
CA ASP A 83 12.57 -1.55 4.75
C ASP A 83 13.39 -0.53 5.54
N SER A 84 14.54 -0.95 6.04
CA SER A 84 15.37 -0.10 6.89
C SER A 84 15.96 1.09 6.14
N ALA A 85 16.28 0.93 4.86
CA ALA A 85 16.82 2.00 4.04
C ALA A 85 15.78 3.09 3.77
N LEU A 86 14.56 2.68 3.43
CA LEU A 86 13.44 3.62 3.24
C LEU A 86 13.09 4.31 4.55
N PHE A 87 13.06 3.58 5.65
CA PHE A 87 12.76 4.14 6.97
C PHE A 87 13.80 5.21 7.34
N ALA A 88 15.09 4.96 7.12
CA ALA A 88 16.16 5.92 7.38
C ALA A 88 16.01 7.15 6.51
N LEU A 89 15.68 6.97 5.22
CA LEU A 89 15.46 8.07 4.30
C LEU A 89 14.31 8.97 4.81
N ILE A 90 13.20 8.37 5.20
CA ILE A 90 12.05 9.12 5.71
C ILE A 90 12.38 9.84 7.00
N THR A 91 13.15 9.21 7.90
CA THR A 91 13.59 9.85 9.14
C THR A 91 14.31 11.16 8.84
N ASP A 92 15.20 11.18 7.84
CA ASP A 92 15.89 12.40 7.44
C ASP A 92 14.95 13.40 6.77
N MET A 93 13.95 12.90 6.01
CA MET A 93 13.05 13.76 5.23
C MET A 93 11.97 14.42 6.08
N ILE A 94 11.55 13.82 7.18
CA ILE A 94 10.56 14.46 8.06
C ILE A 94 11.18 15.51 8.99
N ASP A 95 12.48 15.50 9.16
CA ASP A 95 13.17 16.52 9.93
C ASP A 95 13.36 17.77 9.06
N ILE A 96 12.52 18.78 9.26
CA ILE A 96 12.53 20.00 8.46
C ILE A 96 13.81 20.82 8.61
N LYS A 97 14.60 20.57 9.65
CA LYS A 97 15.88 21.26 9.88
C LYS A 97 17.08 20.50 9.31
N ASN A 98 16.85 19.27 8.82
CA ASN A 98 17.93 18.46 8.28
C ASN A 98 18.40 19.06 6.95
N PRO A 99 19.71 19.43 6.82
CA PRO A 99 20.20 20.04 5.60
C PRO A 99 20.11 19.13 4.37
N VAL A 100 20.07 17.83 4.57
CA VAL A 100 19.93 16.86 3.47
C VAL A 100 18.53 16.95 2.84
N ARG A 101 17.52 17.29 3.63
CA ARG A 101 16.11 17.28 3.20
C ARG A 101 15.87 18.11 1.92
N ASN A 102 16.31 19.36 1.94
CA ASN A 102 16.06 20.25 0.80
C ASN A 102 16.83 19.84 -0.46
N ARG A 103 18.04 19.35 -0.29
CA ARG A 103 18.83 18.82 -1.41
C ARG A 103 18.20 17.58 -2.01
N LEU A 104 17.71 16.69 -1.17
CA LEU A 104 17.07 15.46 -1.62
C LEU A 104 15.75 15.75 -2.34
N LEU A 105 14.95 16.68 -1.81
CA LEU A 105 13.71 17.10 -2.48
C LEU A 105 13.99 17.73 -3.85
N ALA A 106 15.02 18.57 -3.96
CA ALA A 106 15.39 19.18 -5.24
C ALA A 106 15.85 18.12 -6.23
N TYR A 107 16.67 17.18 -5.79
CA TYR A 107 17.13 16.07 -6.61
C TYR A 107 15.98 15.19 -7.09
N TYR A 108 15.05 14.87 -6.18
CA TYR A 108 13.87 14.08 -6.51
C TYR A 108 13.02 14.76 -7.59
N LYS A 109 12.77 16.06 -7.45
CA LYS A 109 11.98 16.82 -8.45
C LYS A 109 12.65 16.80 -9.82
N LYS A 110 13.96 16.98 -9.87
CA LYS A 110 14.72 16.92 -11.12
C LYS A 110 14.66 15.53 -11.74
N LEU A 111 14.89 14.52 -10.94
CA LEU A 111 14.85 13.13 -11.39
C LEU A 111 13.49 12.78 -11.98
N LYS A 112 12.42 13.20 -11.30
CA LYS A 112 11.06 12.95 -11.75
C LYS A 112 10.75 13.66 -13.06
N ALA A 113 11.18 14.89 -13.21
CA ALA A 113 11.01 15.64 -14.45
C ALA A 113 11.72 14.97 -15.62
N ASP A 114 12.92 14.40 -15.40
CA ASP A 114 13.67 13.70 -16.42
C ASP A 114 12.95 12.43 -16.89
N PHE A 115 12.26 11.74 -15.98
CA PHE A 115 11.52 10.53 -16.32
C PHE A 115 10.15 10.80 -16.94
N ASP A 116 9.54 11.94 -16.67
CA ASP A 116 8.23 12.30 -17.20
C ASP A 116 8.26 12.89 -18.61
N GLN A 117 9.45 12.99 -19.23
CA GLN A 117 9.60 13.47 -20.61
C GLN A 117 9.38 12.37 -21.63
#